data_f24dca3baa322b91bfd9e18fe961c3c3
#
_entry.id   f24dca3baa322b91bfd9e18fe961c3c3
#
_cell.length_a   1.000
_cell.length_b   1.000
_cell.length_c   1.000
_cell.angle_alpha   90.00
_cell.angle_beta   90.00
_cell.angle_gamma   90.00
#
_symmetry.space_group_name_H-M   'P 1'
#
loop_
_entity.id
_entity.type
_entity.pdbx_description
1 polymer ?
#
loop_
_entity_poly.entity_id
_entity_poly.type
_entity_poly.pdbx_seq_one_letter_code
_entity_poly.pdbx_strand_id
1 'polypeptide(L)'
;MIVQEEIMVPDLFQAYASSETNPNWKKQIERQQELYKREYDIRSEYERDYTRILHSLAYRRLKHKTQVFFNIDNDHICTRMEHVQHVESVSCTIAKYLGLNVDLTRAIAMGHDLGHAPFGHEGEVELTAIRNEY
;
A
#
# COMPACT_ATOMS: atom_id res chain seq x y z
N MET A 1 3.31 36.98 18.57
CA MET A 1 2.46 35.91 19.12
C MET A 1 1.65 35.39 17.95
N ILE A 2 2.14 34.31 17.31
CA ILE A 2 1.47 33.71 16.16
C ILE A 2 0.40 32.79 16.76
N VAL A 3 -0.87 33.21 16.61
CA VAL A 3 -2.01 32.35 16.91
C VAL A 3 -1.94 31.21 15.90
N GLN A 4 -1.57 30.02 16.33
CA GLN A 4 -1.82 28.81 15.55
C GLN A 4 -3.34 28.63 15.51
N GLU A 5 -3.96 29.03 14.41
CA GLU A 5 -5.28 28.52 14.06
C GLU A 5 -5.11 27.00 13.97
N GLU A 6 -5.70 26.28 14.95
CA GLU A 6 -5.91 24.84 14.81
C GLU A 6 -6.74 24.66 13.54
N ILE A 7 -6.09 24.19 12.49
CA ILE A 7 -6.79 23.73 11.30
C ILE A 7 -7.63 22.55 11.78
N MET A 8 -8.91 22.82 12.06
CA MET A 8 -9.88 21.77 12.30
C MET A 8 -9.90 20.87 11.05
N VAL A 9 -9.26 19.73 11.14
CA VAL A 9 -9.32 18.71 10.11
C VAL A 9 -10.78 18.27 10.04
N PRO A 10 -11.46 18.47 8.92
CA PRO A 10 -12.84 18.04 8.84
C PRO A 10 -12.88 16.52 8.97
N ASP A 11 -13.58 16.02 9.97
CA ASP A 11 -13.95 14.59 10.15
C ASP A 11 -14.86 14.08 9.02
N LEU A 12 -14.76 14.71 7.86
CA LEU A 12 -15.67 14.55 6.74
C LEU A 12 -15.77 13.08 6.25
N PHE A 13 -14.68 12.33 6.41
CA PHE A 13 -14.63 10.96 5.96
C PHE A 13 -14.47 9.95 7.10
N GLN A 14 -14.41 10.37 8.34
CA GLN A 14 -14.24 9.48 9.48
C GLN A 14 -15.38 8.43 9.58
N ALA A 15 -16.60 8.81 9.23
CA ALA A 15 -17.75 7.90 9.19
C ALA A 15 -17.60 6.78 8.15
N TYR A 16 -16.80 7.01 7.12
CA TYR A 16 -16.52 6.01 6.06
C TYR A 16 -15.21 5.26 6.30
N ALA A 17 -14.40 5.72 7.24
CA ALA A 17 -13.12 5.09 7.55
C ALA A 17 -13.30 3.61 7.94
N SER A 18 -12.38 2.78 7.48
CA SER A 18 -12.30 1.38 7.89
C SER A 18 -11.75 1.31 9.31
N SER A 19 -12.62 1.25 10.30
CA SER A 19 -12.31 1.23 11.73
C SER A 19 -13.27 0.34 12.49
N GLU A 20 -12.94 -0.01 13.72
CA GLU A 20 -13.78 -0.85 14.59
C GLU A 20 -15.17 -0.23 14.86
N THR A 21 -15.30 1.07 14.72
CA THR A 21 -16.57 1.80 14.86
C THR A 21 -17.43 1.74 13.60
N ASN A 22 -16.88 1.31 12.46
CA ASN A 22 -17.61 1.19 11.21
C ASN A 22 -18.52 -0.04 11.24
N PRO A 23 -19.83 0.08 10.92
CA PRO A 23 -20.75 -1.06 10.90
C PRO A 23 -20.31 -2.23 10.01
N ASN A 24 -19.52 -1.94 8.97
CA ASN A 24 -19.01 -2.94 8.03
C ASN A 24 -17.63 -3.49 8.42
N TRP A 25 -17.08 -3.11 9.58
CA TRP A 25 -15.74 -3.50 10.01
C TRP A 25 -15.44 -4.98 9.87
N LYS A 26 -16.32 -5.83 10.43
CA LYS A 26 -16.15 -7.30 10.39
C LYS A 26 -16.02 -7.82 8.96
N LYS A 27 -16.85 -7.29 8.04
CA LYS A 27 -16.82 -7.67 6.62
C LYS A 27 -15.56 -7.15 5.91
N GLN A 28 -15.08 -5.97 6.30
CA GLN A 28 -13.88 -5.36 5.71
C GLN A 28 -12.59 -6.11 6.05
N ILE A 29 -12.52 -6.72 7.23
CA ILE A 29 -11.39 -7.53 7.68
C ILE A 29 -11.55 -9.02 7.41
N GLU A 30 -12.69 -9.45 6.88
CA GLU A 30 -12.94 -10.84 6.50
C GLU A 30 -11.96 -11.30 5.42
N ARG A 31 -11.40 -12.48 5.59
CA ARG A 31 -10.41 -13.04 4.70
C ARG A 31 -10.93 -14.33 4.07
N GLN A 32 -10.58 -14.55 2.80
CA GLN A 32 -10.93 -15.80 2.10
C GLN A 32 -10.25 -17.03 2.71
N GLN A 33 -9.07 -16.84 3.30
CA GLN A 33 -8.33 -17.88 4.02
C GLN A 33 -7.79 -17.33 5.31
N GLU A 34 -7.83 -18.12 6.36
CA GLU A 34 -7.20 -17.74 7.62
C GLU A 34 -5.69 -17.62 7.46
N LEU A 35 -5.17 -16.47 7.87
CA LEU A 35 -3.75 -16.22 7.92
C LEU A 35 -3.26 -16.39 9.35
N TYR A 36 -2.05 -16.92 9.51
CA TYR A 36 -1.42 -17.06 10.81
C TYR A 36 -1.46 -15.76 11.61
N LYS A 37 -1.98 -15.84 12.82
CA LYS A 37 -2.06 -14.78 13.82
C LYS A 37 -1.40 -15.26 15.10
N ARG A 38 -0.50 -14.43 15.66
CA ARG A 38 0.10 -14.73 16.97
C ARG A 38 -0.93 -14.43 18.06
N GLU A 39 -0.90 -15.24 19.10
CA GLU A 39 -1.58 -14.91 20.35
C GLU A 39 -0.96 -13.63 20.92
N TYR A 40 -1.78 -12.73 21.44
CA TYR A 40 -1.35 -11.41 21.95
C TYR A 40 -0.68 -10.48 20.92
N ASP A 41 -1.02 -10.58 19.63
CA ASP A 41 -0.54 -9.64 18.61
C ASP A 41 -1.22 -8.27 18.79
N ILE A 42 -0.41 -7.26 19.12
CA ILE A 42 -0.87 -5.89 19.38
C ILE A 42 -1.18 -5.10 18.11
N ARG A 43 -0.82 -5.65 16.93
CA ARG A 43 -0.98 -4.97 15.65
C ARG A 43 -2.41 -5.07 15.17
N SER A 44 -2.91 -3.99 14.51
CA SER A 44 -4.16 -4.02 13.78
C SER A 44 -4.14 -5.04 12.63
N GLU A 45 -5.31 -5.39 12.07
CA GLU A 45 -5.39 -6.29 10.91
C GLU A 45 -4.57 -5.73 9.73
N TYR A 46 -4.65 -4.43 9.50
CA TYR A 46 -3.95 -3.76 8.40
C TYR A 46 -2.46 -3.59 8.65
N GLU A 47 -2.01 -3.37 9.88
CA GLU A 47 -0.58 -3.39 10.23
C GLU A 47 0.05 -4.76 10.00
N ARG A 48 -0.72 -5.83 10.24
CA ARG A 48 -0.27 -7.19 9.89
C ARG A 48 -0.14 -7.38 8.39
N ASP A 49 -1.08 -6.86 7.62
CA ASP A 49 -1.00 -6.92 6.15
C ASP A 49 0.17 -6.12 5.62
N TYR A 50 0.38 -4.90 6.10
CA TYR A 50 1.57 -4.12 5.81
C TYR A 50 2.85 -4.91 6.07
N THR A 51 2.95 -5.53 7.25
CA THR A 51 4.13 -6.32 7.63
C THR A 51 4.34 -7.51 6.69
N ARG A 52 3.27 -8.22 6.30
CA ARG A 52 3.35 -9.34 5.35
C ARG A 52 3.83 -8.89 3.97
N ILE A 53 3.31 -7.77 3.49
CA ILE A 53 3.74 -7.17 2.20
C ILE A 53 5.22 -6.82 2.27
N LEU A 54 5.64 -6.07 3.27
CA LEU A 54 7.01 -5.61 3.47
C LEU A 54 8.03 -6.77 3.48
N HIS A 55 7.67 -7.91 4.09
CA HIS A 55 8.52 -9.09 4.18
C HIS A 55 8.37 -10.06 3.00
N SER A 56 7.49 -9.77 2.04
CA SER A 56 7.27 -10.62 0.88
C SER A 56 8.44 -10.59 -0.10
N LEU A 57 8.64 -11.69 -0.83
CA LEU A 57 9.61 -11.72 -1.93
C LEU A 57 9.19 -10.80 -3.08
N ALA A 58 7.88 -10.61 -3.28
CA ALA A 58 7.35 -9.72 -4.30
C ALA A 58 7.80 -8.27 -4.05
N TYR A 59 7.69 -7.80 -2.80
CA TYR A 59 8.15 -6.46 -2.42
C TYR A 59 9.67 -6.31 -2.61
N ARG A 60 10.47 -7.30 -2.20
CA ARG A 60 11.94 -7.25 -2.37
C ARG A 60 12.36 -7.13 -3.84
N ARG A 61 11.58 -7.73 -4.76
CA ARG A 61 11.86 -7.63 -6.21
C ARG A 61 11.72 -6.23 -6.77
N LEU A 62 10.97 -5.34 -6.12
CA LEU A 62 10.81 -3.94 -6.54
C LEU A 62 12.13 -3.17 -6.50
N LYS A 63 13.08 -3.59 -5.65
CA LYS A 63 14.41 -2.98 -5.55
C LYS A 63 15.20 -3.03 -6.87
N HIS A 64 15.00 -4.06 -7.66
CA HIS A 64 15.73 -4.29 -8.91
C HIS A 64 14.91 -3.90 -10.15
N LYS A 65 13.77 -3.27 -9.96
CA LYS A 65 12.93 -2.77 -11.06
C LYS A 65 12.97 -1.25 -11.06
N THR A 66 13.39 -0.66 -12.18
CA THR A 66 13.30 0.79 -12.39
C THR A 66 11.91 1.17 -12.90
N GLN A 67 11.52 2.42 -12.73
CA GLN A 67 10.21 2.87 -13.20
C GLN A 67 10.15 3.07 -14.71
N VAL A 68 11.17 3.65 -15.31
CA VAL A 68 11.17 4.08 -16.71
C VAL A 68 12.40 3.60 -17.47
N PHE A 69 13.57 3.63 -16.84
CA PHE A 69 14.83 3.32 -17.49
C PHE A 69 15.35 1.95 -17.11
N PHE A 70 15.85 1.21 -18.11
CA PHE A 70 16.37 -0.12 -17.91
C PHE A 70 17.79 -0.06 -17.31
N ASN A 71 17.96 -0.70 -16.15
CA ASN A 71 19.24 -1.13 -15.58
C ASN A 71 20.40 -0.12 -15.68
N ILE A 72 20.13 1.16 -15.42
CA ILE A 72 21.16 2.18 -15.35
C ILE A 72 21.62 2.27 -13.89
N ASP A 73 22.88 2.01 -13.67
CA ASP A 73 23.53 2.17 -12.36
C ASP A 73 23.75 3.68 -12.11
N ASN A 74 22.69 4.36 -11.68
CA ASN A 74 22.66 5.79 -11.47
C ASN A 74 21.79 6.12 -10.27
N ASP A 75 22.38 6.72 -9.25
CA ASP A 75 21.74 7.08 -7.98
C ASP A 75 20.58 8.10 -8.12
N HIS A 76 20.43 8.72 -9.28
CA HIS A 76 19.34 9.66 -9.56
C HIS A 76 18.10 9.00 -10.16
N ILE A 77 18.14 7.69 -10.41
CA ILE A 77 17.01 6.95 -10.98
C ILE A 77 16.28 6.20 -9.88
N CYS A 78 15.04 6.61 -9.62
CA CYS A 78 14.18 5.95 -8.65
C CYS A 78 13.87 4.51 -9.05
N THR A 79 14.07 3.60 -8.11
CA THR A 79 13.56 2.23 -8.19
C THR A 79 12.06 2.20 -7.91
N ARG A 80 11.37 1.11 -8.27
CA ARG A 80 9.96 0.92 -7.89
C ARG A 80 9.76 0.87 -6.38
N MET A 81 10.74 0.39 -5.64
CA MET A 81 10.68 0.41 -4.18
C MET A 81 10.66 1.83 -3.62
N GLU A 82 11.48 2.73 -4.15
CA GLU A 82 11.48 4.14 -3.74
C GLU A 82 10.18 4.84 -4.13
N HIS A 83 9.65 4.55 -5.34
CA HIS A 83 8.33 5.03 -5.75
C HIS A 83 7.24 4.63 -4.77
N VAL A 84 7.17 3.36 -4.41
CA VAL A 84 6.19 2.83 -3.45
C VAL A 84 6.30 3.54 -2.09
N GLN A 85 7.52 3.83 -1.62
CA GLN A 85 7.75 4.57 -0.38
C GLN A 85 7.28 6.03 -0.47
N HIS A 86 7.49 6.69 -1.62
CA HIS A 86 6.96 8.03 -1.85
C HIS A 86 5.43 8.05 -1.86
N VAL A 87 4.81 7.10 -2.56
CA VAL A 87 3.34 6.95 -2.58
C VAL A 87 2.81 6.70 -1.18
N GLU A 88 3.44 5.83 -0.39
CA GLU A 88 3.07 5.57 1.00
C GLU A 88 3.10 6.83 1.84
N SER A 89 4.19 7.59 1.80
CA SER A 89 4.37 8.81 2.57
C SER A 89 3.28 9.86 2.29
N VAL A 90 3.03 10.12 1.00
CA VAL A 90 2.02 11.12 0.58
C VAL A 90 0.61 10.64 0.91
N SER A 91 0.29 9.38 0.59
CA SER A 91 -1.03 8.82 0.83
C SER A 91 -1.39 8.77 2.32
N CYS A 92 -0.44 8.40 3.18
CA CYS A 92 -0.66 8.39 4.64
C CYS A 92 -0.89 9.80 5.20
N THR A 93 -0.21 10.81 4.66
CA THR A 93 -0.43 12.21 5.04
C THR A 93 -1.85 12.66 4.67
N ILE A 94 -2.30 12.34 3.46
CA ILE A 94 -3.66 12.63 2.99
C ILE A 94 -4.70 11.88 3.82
N ALA A 95 -4.49 10.58 4.05
CA ALA A 95 -5.41 9.76 4.84
C ALA A 95 -5.56 10.28 6.26
N LYS A 96 -4.46 10.68 6.89
CA LYS A 96 -4.47 11.30 8.21
C LYS A 96 -5.26 12.61 8.21
N TYR A 97 -5.05 13.47 7.19
CA TYR A 97 -5.79 14.74 7.06
C TYR A 97 -7.30 14.53 6.89
N LEU A 98 -7.69 13.49 6.15
CA LEU A 98 -9.10 13.17 5.87
C LEU A 98 -9.78 12.32 6.95
N GLY A 99 -9.09 11.94 8.02
CA GLY A 99 -9.63 11.05 9.06
C GLY A 99 -9.84 9.59 8.60
N LEU A 100 -9.16 9.16 7.53
CA LEU A 100 -9.20 7.79 7.02
C LEU A 100 -8.25 6.87 7.80
N ASN A 101 -8.40 5.54 7.61
CA ASN A 101 -7.51 4.57 8.23
C ASN A 101 -6.12 4.59 7.60
N VAL A 102 -5.14 5.07 8.37
CA VAL A 102 -3.75 5.22 7.91
C VAL A 102 -3.07 3.87 7.70
N ASP A 103 -3.36 2.87 8.53
CA ASP A 103 -2.74 1.54 8.41
C ASP A 103 -3.21 0.82 7.14
N LEU A 104 -4.51 0.93 6.83
CA LEU A 104 -5.05 0.44 5.57
C LEU A 104 -4.41 1.15 4.37
N THR A 105 -4.34 2.47 4.43
CA THR A 105 -3.72 3.29 3.37
C THR A 105 -2.27 2.88 3.16
N ARG A 106 -1.53 2.67 4.23
CA ARG A 106 -0.14 2.22 4.20
C ARG A 106 -0.01 0.84 3.54
N ALA A 107 -0.85 -0.12 3.94
CA ALA A 107 -0.84 -1.46 3.36
C ALA A 107 -1.16 -1.44 1.86
N ILE A 108 -2.14 -0.64 1.44
CA ILE A 108 -2.51 -0.46 0.01
C ILE A 108 -1.35 0.18 -0.75
N ALA A 109 -0.78 1.27 -0.24
CA ALA A 109 0.33 1.97 -0.88
C ALA A 109 1.56 1.06 -1.05
N MET A 110 1.89 0.24 -0.04
CA MET A 110 3.00 -0.72 -0.13
C MET A 110 2.71 -1.87 -1.10
N GLY A 111 1.45 -2.20 -1.30
CA GLY A 111 1.02 -3.33 -2.12
C GLY A 111 0.71 -2.99 -3.59
N HIS A 112 0.49 -1.72 -3.94
CA HIS A 112 -0.08 -1.36 -5.24
C HIS A 112 0.76 -1.78 -6.45
N ASP A 113 2.07 -1.86 -6.29
CA ASP A 113 3.03 -2.18 -7.37
C ASP A 113 3.53 -3.64 -7.30
N LEU A 114 3.00 -4.45 -6.38
CA LEU A 114 3.33 -5.87 -6.28
C LEU A 114 2.83 -6.62 -7.51
N GLY A 115 3.69 -7.44 -8.08
CA GLY A 115 3.33 -8.23 -9.25
C GLY A 115 3.40 -7.47 -10.58
N HIS A 116 3.80 -6.22 -10.59
CA HIS A 116 4.05 -5.50 -11.84
C HIS A 116 5.01 -6.28 -12.74
N ALA A 117 4.61 -6.50 -13.99
CA ALA A 117 5.37 -7.32 -14.93
C ALA A 117 6.72 -6.68 -15.29
N PRO A 118 7.75 -7.49 -15.62
CA PRO A 118 8.91 -6.98 -16.32
C PRO A 118 8.46 -6.26 -17.60
N PHE A 119 9.09 -5.15 -17.95
CA PHE A 119 8.76 -4.31 -19.11
C PHE A 119 7.43 -3.53 -19.01
N GLY A 120 6.85 -3.41 -17.80
CA GLY A 120 5.66 -2.60 -17.58
C GLY A 120 4.42 -3.12 -18.30
N HIS A 121 3.63 -2.20 -18.88
CA HIS A 121 2.38 -2.55 -19.54
C HIS A 121 2.56 -3.48 -20.74
N GLU A 122 3.63 -3.36 -21.49
CA GLU A 122 3.92 -4.28 -22.60
C GLU A 122 4.09 -5.71 -22.09
N GLY A 123 4.83 -5.89 -21.00
CA GLY A 123 4.96 -7.20 -20.36
C GLY A 123 3.64 -7.76 -19.82
N GLU A 124 2.74 -6.91 -19.33
CA GLU A 124 1.40 -7.32 -18.89
C GLU A 124 0.53 -7.79 -20.06
N VAL A 125 0.60 -7.09 -21.20
CA VAL A 125 -0.09 -7.48 -22.43
C VAL A 125 0.37 -8.84 -22.91
N GLU A 126 1.68 -9.06 -23.00
CA GLU A 126 2.26 -10.34 -23.45
C GLU A 126 1.92 -11.48 -22.48
N LEU A 127 2.03 -11.27 -21.17
CA LEU A 127 1.65 -12.29 -20.18
C LEU A 127 0.15 -12.62 -20.24
N THR A 128 -0.69 -11.62 -20.54
CA THR A 128 -2.13 -11.83 -20.69
C THR A 128 -2.44 -12.63 -21.97
N ALA A 129 -1.75 -12.35 -23.07
CA ALA A 129 -1.86 -13.13 -24.29
C ALA A 129 -1.49 -14.59 -24.05
N ILE A 130 -0.33 -14.85 -23.47
CA ILE A 130 0.12 -16.20 -23.11
C ILE A 130 -0.91 -16.93 -22.24
N ARG A 131 -1.43 -16.28 -21.19
CA ARG A 131 -2.44 -16.90 -20.30
C ARG A 131 -3.72 -17.31 -21.06
N ASN A 132 -4.11 -16.58 -22.09
CA ASN A 132 -5.34 -16.85 -22.85
C ASN A 132 -5.15 -17.95 -23.90
N GLU A 133 -3.90 -18.34 -24.18
CA GLU A 133 -3.57 -19.44 -25.09
C GLU A 133 -3.54 -20.82 -24.41
N TYR A 134 -3.46 -20.83 -23.07
CA TYR A 134 -3.42 -22.04 -22.22
C TYR A 134 -4.60 -22.09 -21.25
#